data_938153bb442706367397b9bb9c6dafd5
#
_entry.id   938153bb442706367397b9bb9c6dafd5
#
_cell.length_a   1.000
_cell.length_b   1.000
_cell.length_c   1.000
_cell.angle_alpha   90.00
_cell.angle_beta   90.00
_cell.angle_gamma   90.00
#
_symmetry.space_group_name_H-M   'P 1'
#
loop_
_entity.id
_entity.type
_entity.pdbx_description
1 polymer ?
#
loop_
_entity_poly.entity_id
_entity_poly.type
_entity_poly.pdbx_seq_one_letter_code
_entity_poly.pdbx_strand_id
1 'polypeptide(L)'
;MDIYIDVLILENSVVNLFLLTITYKILRLEYSFRNSFIISFLGSFYSLTMILDNLKIFSIFPIQLIVAIIMCYIPIKNKAVTKMFKSVVTFLGVSFVLSGICFKFMMESGNYTTLDGIYLSDFKVKYLILSIIIIYLALDRIITVIKEKNIMDNFIFDLKINIGESEIKIKSFLDTGNELREPITNLPCIIIEKNSFKYNESENDVYYKIPYKAIGCEGYLKGIKVKSIQIKKGDMLKEFEGIVCLCDEKLSKENEFNALLSRGVL
;
A
#
# COMPACT_ATOMS: atom_id res chain seq x y z
N MET A 1 38.62 -24.24 3.40
CA MET A 1 37.67 -23.33 4.09
C MET A 1 36.82 -24.21 4.98
N ASP A 2 36.97 -24.06 6.29
CA ASP A 2 36.18 -24.86 7.23
C ASP A 2 34.78 -24.27 7.29
N ILE A 3 33.76 -25.06 6.91
CA ILE A 3 32.37 -24.66 6.95
C ILE A 3 31.79 -25.09 8.29
N TYR A 4 31.42 -24.11 9.12
CA TYR A 4 30.76 -24.35 10.38
C TYR A 4 29.25 -24.60 10.11
N ILE A 5 28.85 -25.86 10.21
CA ILE A 5 27.48 -26.32 9.87
C ILE A 5 26.43 -25.67 10.79
N ASP A 6 26.75 -25.48 12.06
CA ASP A 6 25.88 -24.83 13.05
C ASP A 6 25.61 -23.36 12.68
N VAL A 7 26.64 -22.61 12.28
CA VAL A 7 26.52 -21.23 11.82
C VAL A 7 25.66 -21.18 10.55
N LEU A 8 25.93 -22.04 9.58
CA LEU A 8 25.17 -22.13 8.34
C LEU A 8 23.67 -22.35 8.58
N ILE A 9 23.32 -23.29 9.44
CA ILE A 9 21.93 -23.59 9.80
C ILE A 9 21.28 -22.40 10.48
N LEU A 10 21.97 -21.74 11.39
CA LEU A 10 21.47 -20.56 12.10
C LEU A 10 21.20 -19.41 11.14
N GLU A 11 22.16 -19.07 10.29
CA GLU A 11 22.02 -18.01 9.28
C GLU A 11 20.83 -18.27 8.34
N ASN A 12 20.74 -19.47 7.78
CA ASN A 12 19.63 -19.84 6.89
C ASN A 12 18.28 -19.84 7.63
N SER A 13 18.24 -20.22 8.92
CA SER A 13 17.02 -20.13 9.72
C SER A 13 16.54 -18.70 9.87
N VAL A 14 17.45 -17.77 10.18
CA VAL A 14 17.13 -16.34 10.31
C VAL A 14 16.67 -15.76 8.97
N VAL A 15 17.37 -16.07 7.89
CA VAL A 15 17.00 -15.62 6.53
C VAL A 15 15.62 -16.15 6.14
N ASN A 16 15.37 -17.43 6.30
CA ASN A 16 14.09 -18.06 5.97
C ASN A 16 12.95 -17.45 6.77
N LEU A 17 13.15 -17.22 8.10
CA LEU A 17 12.14 -16.59 8.94
C LEU A 17 11.85 -15.15 8.50
N PHE A 18 12.88 -14.39 8.17
CA PHE A 18 12.75 -13.04 7.62
C PHE A 18 11.95 -13.04 6.31
N LEU A 19 12.35 -13.89 5.35
CA LEU A 19 11.68 -13.99 4.04
C LEU A 19 10.20 -14.37 4.18
N LEU A 20 9.86 -15.34 5.02
CA LEU A 20 8.47 -15.73 5.29
C LEU A 20 7.68 -14.59 5.95
N THR A 21 8.24 -13.96 6.97
CA THR A 21 7.57 -12.86 7.69
C THR A 21 7.28 -11.68 6.76
N ILE A 22 8.25 -11.29 5.95
CA ILE A 22 8.09 -10.22 4.97
C ILE A 22 7.08 -10.59 3.90
N THR A 23 7.11 -11.82 3.39
CA THR A 23 6.14 -12.33 2.39
C THR A 23 4.72 -12.17 2.90
N TYR A 24 4.43 -12.61 4.14
CA TYR A 24 3.08 -12.49 4.70
C TYR A 24 2.69 -11.05 5.02
N LYS A 25 3.64 -10.21 5.42
CA LYS A 25 3.43 -8.77 5.64
C LYS A 25 3.03 -8.05 4.35
N ILE A 26 3.73 -8.31 3.24
CA ILE A 26 3.43 -7.75 1.90
C ILE A 26 2.02 -8.17 1.45
N LEU A 27 1.69 -9.45 1.57
CA LEU A 27 0.42 -10.01 1.11
C LEU A 27 -0.72 -9.82 2.10
N ARG A 28 -0.47 -9.23 3.27
CA ARG A 28 -1.44 -9.04 4.37
C ARG A 28 -2.14 -10.34 4.75
N LEU A 29 -1.37 -11.43 4.83
CA LEU A 29 -1.91 -12.75 5.17
C LEU A 29 -1.83 -13.00 6.67
N GLU A 30 -2.88 -13.63 7.21
CA GLU A 30 -2.81 -14.18 8.56
C GLU A 30 -1.98 -15.45 8.58
N TYR A 31 -0.99 -15.48 9.44
CA TYR A 31 -0.08 -16.61 9.60
C TYR A 31 0.23 -16.91 11.07
N SER A 32 0.73 -18.10 11.33
CA SER A 32 1.21 -18.50 12.65
C SER A 32 2.72 -18.24 12.74
N PHE A 33 3.14 -17.32 13.62
CA PHE A 33 4.56 -17.04 13.83
C PHE A 33 5.33 -18.27 14.33
N ARG A 34 4.71 -19.05 15.23
CA ARG A 34 5.30 -20.30 15.75
C ARG A 34 5.61 -21.29 14.60
N ASN A 35 4.64 -21.48 13.69
CA ASN A 35 4.84 -22.37 12.55
C ASN A 35 5.89 -21.82 11.58
N SER A 36 5.95 -20.49 11.38
CA SER A 36 6.98 -19.85 10.57
C SER A 36 8.37 -20.09 11.15
N PHE A 37 8.52 -19.97 12.46
CA PHE A 37 9.79 -20.24 13.14
C PHE A 37 10.24 -21.68 12.97
N ILE A 38 9.34 -22.65 13.25
CA ILE A 38 9.64 -24.07 13.12
C ILE A 38 10.02 -24.42 11.68
N ILE A 39 9.23 -23.98 10.69
CA ILE A 39 9.50 -24.35 9.29
C ILE A 39 10.75 -23.66 8.73
N SER A 40 11.08 -22.44 9.22
CA SER A 40 12.32 -21.76 8.87
C SER A 40 13.55 -22.53 9.36
N PHE A 41 13.47 -23.03 10.58
CA PHE A 41 14.52 -23.85 11.16
C PHE A 41 14.65 -25.19 10.43
N LEU A 42 13.54 -25.90 10.16
CA LEU A 42 13.56 -27.14 9.38
C LEU A 42 14.04 -26.90 7.95
N GLY A 43 13.61 -25.81 7.31
CA GLY A 43 14.05 -25.43 5.98
C GLY A 43 15.55 -25.11 5.89
N SER A 44 16.17 -24.67 6.99
CA SER A 44 17.62 -24.40 6.97
C SER A 44 18.47 -25.65 6.81
N PHE A 45 17.99 -26.81 7.22
CA PHE A 45 18.70 -28.07 6.97
C PHE A 45 18.79 -28.40 5.48
N TYR A 46 17.89 -27.83 4.65
CA TYR A 46 17.99 -28.01 3.20
C TYR A 46 19.28 -27.41 2.62
N SER A 47 19.87 -26.39 3.25
CA SER A 47 21.14 -25.83 2.80
C SER A 47 22.30 -26.84 2.86
N LEU A 48 22.20 -27.88 3.67
CA LEU A 48 23.19 -28.96 3.72
C LEU A 48 23.27 -29.76 2.42
N THR A 49 22.19 -29.79 1.64
CA THR A 49 22.18 -30.48 0.34
C THR A 49 23.15 -29.86 -0.66
N MET A 50 23.50 -28.56 -0.48
CA MET A 50 24.46 -27.86 -1.34
C MET A 50 25.92 -28.20 -0.98
N ILE A 51 26.18 -28.61 0.27
CA ILE A 51 27.53 -28.83 0.78
C ILE A 51 27.91 -30.31 0.69
N LEU A 52 26.96 -31.20 1.00
CA LEU A 52 27.22 -32.64 1.03
C LEU A 52 27.10 -33.22 -0.38
N ASP A 53 28.22 -33.74 -0.92
CA ASP A 53 28.29 -34.27 -2.29
C ASP A 53 27.24 -35.35 -2.55
N ASN A 54 26.93 -36.20 -1.58
CA ASN A 54 25.93 -37.26 -1.68
C ASN A 54 24.49 -36.72 -1.82
N LEU A 55 24.25 -35.44 -1.43
CA LEU A 55 22.92 -34.81 -1.42
C LEU A 55 22.74 -33.77 -2.54
N LYS A 56 23.76 -33.50 -3.36
CA LYS A 56 23.69 -32.50 -4.44
C LYS A 56 22.56 -32.74 -5.44
N ILE A 57 22.14 -33.97 -5.64
CA ILE A 57 20.99 -34.32 -6.50
C ILE A 57 19.68 -33.66 -5.98
N PHE A 58 19.58 -33.36 -4.68
CA PHE A 58 18.43 -32.69 -4.10
C PHE A 58 18.52 -31.16 -4.22
N SER A 59 19.65 -30.59 -4.66
CA SER A 59 19.83 -29.14 -4.84
C SER A 59 19.35 -28.61 -6.19
N ILE A 60 18.68 -29.43 -7.00
CA ILE A 60 18.13 -29.03 -8.29
C ILE A 60 16.91 -28.10 -8.10
N PHE A 61 16.74 -27.15 -9.04
CA PHE A 61 15.70 -26.12 -8.98
C PHE A 61 14.28 -26.62 -8.68
N PRO A 62 13.77 -27.73 -9.30
CA PRO A 62 12.43 -28.22 -8.98
C PRO A 62 12.23 -28.61 -7.51
N ILE A 63 13.24 -29.20 -6.87
CA ILE A 63 13.17 -29.58 -5.46
C ILE A 63 13.22 -28.34 -4.58
N GLN A 64 14.07 -27.35 -4.91
CA GLN A 64 14.07 -26.04 -4.22
C GLN A 64 12.70 -25.39 -4.24
N LEU A 65 12.01 -25.44 -5.39
CA LEU A 65 10.67 -24.89 -5.53
C LEU A 65 9.66 -25.63 -4.63
N ILE A 66 9.73 -26.97 -4.56
CA ILE A 66 8.87 -27.77 -3.68
C ILE A 66 9.09 -27.39 -2.20
N VAL A 67 10.35 -27.25 -1.77
CA VAL A 67 10.68 -26.83 -0.41
C VAL A 67 10.13 -25.44 -0.13
N ALA A 68 10.29 -24.48 -1.05
CA ALA A 68 9.73 -23.13 -0.91
C ALA A 68 8.18 -23.16 -0.81
N ILE A 69 7.51 -24.00 -1.59
CA ILE A 69 6.05 -24.19 -1.51
C ILE A 69 5.64 -24.68 -0.11
N ILE A 70 6.32 -25.71 0.40
CA ILE A 70 6.03 -26.27 1.74
C ILE A 70 6.26 -25.21 2.80
N MET A 71 7.39 -24.49 2.74
CA MET A 71 7.72 -23.43 3.69
C MET A 71 6.69 -22.31 3.69
N CYS A 72 6.21 -21.89 2.51
CA CYS A 72 5.20 -20.85 2.41
C CYS A 72 3.80 -21.32 2.82
N TYR A 73 3.47 -22.61 2.64
CA TYR A 73 2.11 -23.12 2.87
C TYR A 73 1.80 -23.42 4.33
N ILE A 74 2.76 -23.99 5.07
CA ILE A 74 2.54 -24.46 6.45
C ILE A 74 2.09 -23.35 7.41
N PRO A 75 2.69 -22.15 7.42
CA PRO A 75 2.33 -21.10 8.36
C PRO A 75 0.99 -20.40 8.07
N ILE A 76 0.48 -20.46 6.84
CA ILE A 76 -0.74 -19.73 6.43
C ILE A 76 -1.96 -20.35 7.11
N LYS A 77 -2.79 -19.50 7.76
CA LYS A 77 -4.03 -19.96 8.41
C LYS A 77 -5.13 -20.30 7.40
N ASN A 78 -5.35 -19.44 6.42
CA ASN A 78 -6.32 -19.67 5.35
C ASN A 78 -5.63 -20.26 4.11
N LYS A 79 -5.76 -21.59 3.96
CA LYS A 79 -5.02 -22.41 2.98
C LYS A 79 -5.61 -22.38 1.56
N ALA A 80 -6.07 -21.22 1.07
CA ALA A 80 -6.51 -21.09 -0.32
C ALA A 80 -5.33 -21.20 -1.29
N VAL A 81 -5.50 -21.96 -2.38
CA VAL A 81 -4.46 -22.22 -3.40
C VAL A 81 -3.92 -20.91 -4.01
N THR A 82 -4.80 -19.93 -4.24
CA THR A 82 -4.39 -18.62 -4.77
C THR A 82 -3.48 -17.86 -3.81
N LYS A 83 -3.72 -17.95 -2.49
CA LYS A 83 -2.85 -17.34 -1.48
C LYS A 83 -1.50 -18.05 -1.39
N MET A 84 -1.48 -19.36 -1.52
CA MET A 84 -0.26 -20.17 -1.57
C MET A 84 0.60 -19.73 -2.77
N PHE A 85 0.02 -19.71 -3.96
CA PHE A 85 0.75 -19.31 -5.17
C PHE A 85 1.34 -17.90 -5.05
N LYS A 86 0.53 -16.92 -4.63
CA LYS A 86 1.00 -15.56 -4.39
C LYS A 86 2.14 -15.52 -3.36
N SER A 87 2.05 -16.32 -2.30
CA SER A 87 3.11 -16.38 -1.26
C SER A 87 4.42 -16.90 -1.82
N VAL A 88 4.39 -17.97 -2.63
CA VAL A 88 5.60 -18.53 -3.24
C VAL A 88 6.26 -17.53 -4.19
N VAL A 89 5.48 -16.89 -5.06
CA VAL A 89 6.01 -15.89 -6.00
C VAL A 89 6.62 -14.70 -5.24
N THR A 90 5.93 -14.21 -4.20
CA THR A 90 6.45 -13.10 -3.39
C THR A 90 7.69 -13.51 -2.60
N PHE A 91 7.71 -14.72 -2.03
CA PHE A 91 8.88 -15.26 -1.31
C PHE A 91 10.10 -15.34 -2.22
N LEU A 92 9.96 -15.87 -3.42
CA LEU A 92 11.04 -15.94 -4.41
C LEU A 92 11.48 -14.53 -4.84
N GLY A 93 10.53 -13.62 -5.09
CA GLY A 93 10.84 -12.24 -5.44
C GLY A 93 11.66 -11.52 -4.36
N VAL A 94 11.24 -11.63 -3.09
CA VAL A 94 11.99 -11.03 -1.95
C VAL A 94 13.35 -11.70 -1.78
N SER A 95 13.46 -13.02 -1.98
CA SER A 95 14.75 -13.72 -1.90
C SER A 95 15.73 -13.26 -2.99
N PHE A 96 15.26 -13.01 -4.22
CA PHE A 96 16.09 -12.44 -5.29
C PHE A 96 16.56 -11.02 -4.96
N VAL A 97 15.67 -10.19 -4.40
CA VAL A 97 16.06 -8.84 -3.97
C VAL A 97 17.11 -8.88 -2.87
N LEU A 98 16.92 -9.74 -1.86
CA LEU A 98 17.89 -9.93 -0.78
C LEU A 98 19.25 -10.38 -1.33
N SER A 99 19.25 -11.40 -2.18
CA SER A 99 20.47 -11.92 -2.80
C SER A 99 21.19 -10.86 -3.66
N GLY A 100 20.42 -10.06 -4.41
CA GLY A 100 20.99 -8.97 -5.22
C GLY A 100 21.66 -7.90 -4.39
N ILE A 101 21.06 -7.49 -3.28
CA ILE A 101 21.63 -6.50 -2.35
C ILE A 101 22.88 -7.08 -1.67
N CYS A 102 22.83 -8.32 -1.20
CA CYS A 102 23.98 -9.02 -0.63
C CYS A 102 25.14 -9.10 -1.64
N PHE A 103 24.84 -9.47 -2.88
CA PHE A 103 25.83 -9.55 -3.96
C PHE A 103 26.46 -8.20 -4.25
N LYS A 104 25.68 -7.12 -4.28
CA LYS A 104 26.21 -5.77 -4.45
C LYS A 104 27.20 -5.40 -3.35
N PHE A 105 26.86 -5.61 -2.08
CA PHE A 105 27.78 -5.35 -0.97
C PHE A 105 29.05 -6.21 -1.03
N MET A 106 28.92 -7.45 -1.48
CA MET A 106 30.05 -8.33 -1.70
C MET A 106 31.01 -7.75 -2.75
N MET A 107 30.47 -7.29 -3.88
CA MET A 107 31.26 -6.69 -4.96
C MET A 107 31.97 -5.39 -4.51
N GLU A 108 31.27 -4.53 -3.77
CA GLU A 108 31.86 -3.28 -3.25
C GLU A 108 32.95 -3.52 -2.19
N SER A 109 32.91 -4.64 -1.48
CA SER A 109 33.89 -4.94 -0.43
C SER A 109 35.28 -5.28 -0.97
N GLY A 110 35.44 -5.53 -2.26
CA GLY A 110 36.71 -5.91 -2.89
C GLY A 110 37.29 -7.26 -2.46
N ASN A 111 36.60 -7.99 -1.58
CA ASN A 111 37.03 -9.27 -1.02
C ASN A 111 36.53 -10.45 -1.88
N TYR A 112 36.73 -10.38 -3.20
CA TYR A 112 36.40 -11.48 -4.10
C TYR A 112 37.61 -11.87 -4.93
N THR A 113 37.79 -13.17 -5.09
CA THR A 113 38.75 -13.74 -6.05
C THR A 113 37.98 -14.43 -7.15
N THR A 114 38.42 -14.25 -8.39
CA THR A 114 37.86 -14.98 -9.53
C THR A 114 38.75 -16.18 -9.82
N LEU A 115 38.23 -17.39 -9.65
CA LEU A 115 38.83 -18.62 -10.11
C LEU A 115 37.93 -19.21 -11.19
N ASP A 116 38.44 -19.38 -12.40
CA ASP A 116 37.72 -19.98 -13.56
C ASP A 116 36.34 -19.34 -13.86
N GLY A 117 36.21 -18.01 -13.67
CA GLY A 117 34.96 -17.30 -13.86
C GLY A 117 33.94 -17.43 -12.73
N ILE A 118 34.28 -18.09 -11.65
CA ILE A 118 33.45 -18.20 -10.45
C ILE A 118 33.93 -17.18 -9.41
N TYR A 119 33.01 -16.36 -8.91
CA TYR A 119 33.32 -15.43 -7.83
C TYR A 119 33.34 -16.19 -6.50
N LEU A 120 34.51 -16.32 -5.90
CA LEU A 120 34.71 -16.82 -4.54
C LEU A 120 34.93 -15.62 -3.61
N SER A 121 34.10 -15.48 -2.61
CA SER A 121 34.30 -14.42 -1.61
C SER A 121 34.12 -14.95 -0.20
N ASP A 122 34.86 -14.36 0.73
CA ASP A 122 34.58 -14.48 2.16
C ASP A 122 33.32 -13.66 2.48
N PHE A 123 32.14 -14.29 2.30
CA PHE A 123 30.88 -13.64 2.62
C PHE A 123 30.81 -13.32 4.12
N LYS A 124 30.75 -12.05 4.45
CA LYS A 124 30.63 -11.63 5.85
C LYS A 124 29.19 -11.46 6.25
N VAL A 125 28.78 -12.12 7.31
CA VAL A 125 27.41 -12.09 7.89
C VAL A 125 26.89 -10.66 8.07
N LYS A 126 27.77 -9.69 8.30
CA LYS A 126 27.40 -8.27 8.43
C LYS A 126 26.65 -7.72 7.20
N TYR A 127 26.99 -8.19 5.97
CA TYR A 127 26.30 -7.76 4.75
C TYR A 127 24.91 -8.33 4.65
N LEU A 128 24.72 -9.57 5.12
CA LEU A 128 23.39 -10.18 5.23
C LEU A 128 22.50 -9.39 6.19
N ILE A 129 23.01 -9.10 7.39
CA ILE A 129 22.25 -8.33 8.39
C ILE A 129 21.91 -6.94 7.85
N LEU A 130 22.85 -6.26 7.23
CA LEU A 130 22.63 -4.93 6.64
C LEU A 130 21.56 -4.98 5.52
N SER A 131 21.61 -5.99 4.66
CA SER A 131 20.63 -6.19 3.59
C SER A 131 19.23 -6.44 4.14
N ILE A 132 19.10 -7.26 5.18
CA ILE A 132 17.85 -7.51 5.88
C ILE A 132 17.26 -6.22 6.44
N ILE A 133 18.08 -5.39 7.10
CA ILE A 133 17.65 -4.11 7.68
C ILE A 133 17.16 -3.16 6.58
N ILE A 134 17.92 -3.04 5.47
CA ILE A 134 17.54 -2.17 4.34
C ILE A 134 16.20 -2.59 3.76
N ILE A 135 16.01 -3.89 3.48
CA ILE A 135 14.75 -4.39 2.94
C ILE A 135 13.60 -4.16 3.90
N TYR A 136 13.81 -4.41 5.20
CA TYR A 136 12.77 -4.21 6.21
C TYR A 136 12.30 -2.76 6.25
N LEU A 137 13.23 -1.80 6.32
CA LEU A 137 12.92 -0.37 6.36
C LEU A 137 12.25 0.12 5.07
N ALA A 138 12.74 -0.32 3.91
CA ALA A 138 12.17 0.05 2.62
C ALA A 138 10.73 -0.47 2.47
N LEU A 139 10.49 -1.74 2.82
CA LEU A 139 9.15 -2.34 2.73
C LEU A 139 8.18 -1.76 3.75
N ASP A 140 8.63 -1.47 4.95
CA ASP A 140 7.78 -0.83 5.96
C ASP A 140 7.30 0.54 5.48
N ARG A 141 8.19 1.33 4.90
CA ARG A 141 7.85 2.63 4.31
C ARG A 141 6.88 2.49 3.13
N ILE A 142 7.14 1.57 2.20
CA ILE A 142 6.28 1.31 1.04
C ILE A 142 4.88 0.88 1.48
N ILE A 143 4.78 -0.05 2.43
CA ILE A 143 3.49 -0.53 2.94
C ILE A 143 2.71 0.61 3.62
N THR A 144 3.38 1.49 4.34
CA THR A 144 2.76 2.65 5.00
C THR A 144 2.18 3.60 3.96
N VAL A 145 2.96 3.99 2.95
CA VAL A 145 2.51 4.87 1.86
C VAL A 145 1.30 4.28 1.10
N ILE A 146 1.35 2.96 0.78
CA ILE A 146 0.22 2.30 0.12
C ILE A 146 -1.03 2.28 1.01
N LYS A 147 -0.87 2.09 2.34
CA LYS A 147 -2.00 2.16 3.27
C LYS A 147 -2.62 3.54 3.33
N GLU A 148 -1.81 4.59 3.45
CA GLU A 148 -2.27 5.98 3.48
C GLU A 148 -3.03 6.31 2.21
N LYS A 149 -2.49 5.95 1.04
CA LYS A 149 -3.16 6.16 -0.24
C LYS A 149 -4.50 5.42 -0.33
N ASN A 150 -4.56 4.15 0.05
CA ASN A 150 -5.81 3.38 0.04
C ASN A 150 -6.86 3.93 1.00
N ILE A 151 -6.44 4.53 2.14
CA ILE A 151 -7.36 5.21 3.05
C ILE A 151 -7.92 6.47 2.36
N MET A 152 -7.06 7.28 1.75
CA MET A 152 -7.49 8.47 1.00
C MET A 152 -8.47 8.12 -0.11
N ASP A 153 -8.16 7.11 -0.93
CA ASP A 153 -9.04 6.64 -2.02
C ASP A 153 -10.42 6.20 -1.52
N ASN A 154 -10.53 5.71 -0.27
CA ASN A 154 -11.81 5.36 0.32
C ASN A 154 -12.69 6.57 0.63
N PHE A 155 -12.14 7.76 0.72
CA PHE A 155 -12.88 9.01 0.95
C PHE A 155 -13.08 9.84 -0.32
N ILE A 156 -12.59 9.37 -1.49
CA ILE A 156 -12.80 10.02 -2.78
C ILE A 156 -14.05 9.43 -3.46
N PHE A 157 -14.93 10.34 -3.92
CA PHE A 157 -16.20 10.04 -4.58
C PHE A 157 -16.29 10.81 -5.90
N ASP A 158 -16.89 10.19 -6.90
CA ASP A 158 -17.26 10.89 -8.13
C ASP A 158 -18.57 11.64 -7.90
N LEU A 159 -18.54 12.95 -8.08
CA LEU A 159 -19.65 13.86 -7.91
C LEU A 159 -20.16 14.32 -9.28
N LYS A 160 -21.48 14.19 -9.49
CA LYS A 160 -22.16 14.78 -10.64
C LYS A 160 -23.16 15.81 -10.13
N ILE A 161 -23.11 16.99 -10.69
CA ILE A 161 -23.96 18.12 -10.33
C ILE A 161 -24.71 18.54 -11.56
N ASN A 162 -26.05 18.53 -11.50
CA ASN A 162 -26.92 18.96 -12.59
C ASN A 162 -27.46 20.35 -12.26
N ILE A 163 -27.07 21.35 -13.04
CA ILE A 163 -27.54 22.73 -12.93
C ILE A 163 -28.04 23.19 -14.30
N GLY A 164 -29.38 23.41 -14.41
CA GLY A 164 -30.01 23.70 -15.68
C GLY A 164 -29.77 22.57 -16.68
N GLU A 165 -29.21 22.89 -17.84
CA GLU A 165 -28.86 21.91 -18.88
C GLU A 165 -27.42 21.38 -18.76
N SER A 166 -26.64 21.86 -17.79
CA SER A 166 -25.22 21.53 -17.64
C SER A 166 -25.02 20.39 -16.64
N GLU A 167 -24.25 19.35 -17.02
CA GLU A 167 -23.75 18.31 -16.16
C GLU A 167 -22.27 18.57 -15.85
N ILE A 168 -21.95 18.74 -14.57
CA ILE A 168 -20.56 18.98 -14.10
C ILE A 168 -20.11 17.75 -13.32
N LYS A 169 -18.96 17.17 -13.73
CA LYS A 169 -18.35 16.00 -13.08
C LYS A 169 -17.09 16.44 -12.35
N ILE A 170 -17.02 16.16 -11.04
CA ILE A 170 -15.92 16.60 -10.17
C ILE A 170 -15.57 15.44 -9.23
N LYS A 171 -14.28 15.26 -8.93
CA LYS A 171 -13.86 14.41 -7.84
C LYS A 171 -13.99 15.13 -6.51
N SER A 172 -14.60 14.49 -5.53
CA SER A 172 -14.85 15.04 -4.21
C SER A 172 -14.24 14.19 -3.13
N PHE A 173 -13.76 14.83 -2.06
CA PHE A 173 -13.28 14.17 -0.86
C PHE A 173 -14.32 14.31 0.26
N LEU A 174 -14.65 13.20 0.91
CA LEU A 174 -15.53 13.22 2.08
C LEU A 174 -14.73 13.70 3.29
N ASP A 175 -14.95 14.94 3.66
CA ASP A 175 -14.39 15.52 4.87
C ASP A 175 -15.32 15.24 6.05
N THR A 176 -14.92 14.29 6.89
CA THR A 176 -15.69 13.89 8.09
C THR A 176 -15.75 14.97 9.15
N GLY A 177 -14.87 15.97 9.10
CA GLY A 177 -14.87 17.16 9.96
C GLY A 177 -15.77 18.28 9.44
N ASN A 178 -16.23 18.20 8.18
CA ASN A 178 -17.08 19.21 7.58
C ASN A 178 -18.56 18.92 7.88
N GLU A 179 -19.14 19.69 8.78
CA GLU A 179 -20.58 19.64 9.15
C GLU A 179 -21.37 20.84 8.59
N LEU A 180 -20.85 21.49 7.54
CA LEU A 180 -21.46 22.68 6.97
C LEU A 180 -22.87 22.38 6.43
N ARG A 181 -23.84 23.19 6.87
CA ARG A 181 -25.22 23.17 6.41
C ARG A 181 -25.73 24.57 6.22
N GLU A 182 -26.69 24.72 5.33
CA GLU A 182 -27.42 25.97 5.16
C GLU A 182 -28.33 26.19 6.39
N PRO A 183 -28.25 27.35 7.06
CA PRO A 183 -28.90 27.56 8.35
C PRO A 183 -30.43 27.47 8.36
N ILE A 184 -31.11 27.78 7.23
CA ILE A 184 -32.59 27.84 7.15
C ILE A 184 -33.14 26.49 6.66
N THR A 185 -32.59 25.96 5.56
CA THR A 185 -33.11 24.74 4.92
C THR A 185 -32.47 23.47 5.48
N ASN A 186 -31.41 23.60 6.25
CA ASN A 186 -30.59 22.52 6.79
C ASN A 186 -30.00 21.59 5.70
N LEU A 187 -29.95 22.05 4.45
CA LEU A 187 -29.35 21.30 3.35
C LEU A 187 -27.82 21.18 3.53
N PRO A 188 -27.22 20.04 3.18
CA PRO A 188 -25.78 19.85 3.26
C PRO A 188 -25.07 20.77 2.26
N CYS A 189 -23.94 21.32 2.68
CA CYS A 189 -23.09 22.16 1.83
C CYS A 189 -21.93 21.36 1.27
N ILE A 190 -21.64 21.55 -0.03
CA ILE A 190 -20.50 21.02 -0.74
C ILE A 190 -19.62 22.18 -1.12
N ILE A 191 -18.34 22.13 -0.75
CA ILE A 191 -17.38 23.17 -1.11
C ILE A 191 -16.68 22.72 -2.41
N ILE A 192 -16.64 23.60 -3.41
CA ILE A 192 -16.06 23.30 -4.73
C ILE A 192 -15.10 24.42 -5.13
N GLU A 193 -13.94 24.05 -5.68
CA GLU A 193 -13.02 25.00 -6.27
C GLU A 193 -13.68 25.72 -7.44
N LYS A 194 -13.70 27.04 -7.43
CA LYS A 194 -14.34 27.89 -8.45
C LYS A 194 -13.81 27.57 -9.87
N ASN A 195 -12.51 27.31 -9.99
CA ASN A 195 -11.88 26.98 -11.28
C ASN A 195 -12.35 25.65 -11.87
N SER A 196 -12.84 24.73 -11.03
CA SER A 196 -13.33 23.41 -11.44
C SER A 196 -14.84 23.41 -11.71
N PHE A 197 -15.53 24.49 -11.33
CA PHE A 197 -16.97 24.64 -11.46
C PHE A 197 -17.31 25.61 -12.61
N LYS A 198 -17.38 25.06 -13.84
CA LYS A 198 -17.74 25.85 -15.02
C LYS A 198 -19.23 26.11 -15.06
N TYR A 199 -19.67 27.07 -14.30
CA TYR A 199 -21.05 27.53 -14.24
C TYR A 199 -21.13 29.02 -14.59
N ASN A 200 -21.96 29.40 -15.53
CA ASN A 200 -22.22 30.80 -15.83
C ASN A 200 -23.29 31.34 -14.88
N GLU A 201 -22.87 32.17 -13.96
CA GLU A 201 -23.80 32.81 -12.99
C GLU A 201 -24.86 33.62 -13.77
N SER A 202 -26.13 33.38 -13.49
CA SER A 202 -27.21 34.17 -14.06
C SER A 202 -27.67 35.22 -13.03
N GLU A 203 -28.20 36.36 -13.53
CA GLU A 203 -28.72 37.42 -12.64
C GLU A 203 -29.88 36.99 -11.77
N ASN A 204 -30.57 35.90 -12.12
CA ASN A 204 -31.70 35.34 -11.42
C ASN A 204 -31.32 34.28 -10.38
N ASP A 205 -30.03 33.98 -10.17
CA ASP A 205 -29.62 32.98 -9.19
C ASP A 205 -29.80 33.46 -7.76
N VAL A 206 -30.49 32.62 -6.97
CA VAL A 206 -30.63 32.88 -5.53
C VAL A 206 -29.40 32.36 -4.80
N TYR A 207 -28.68 33.29 -4.19
CA TYR A 207 -27.48 32.95 -3.42
C TYR A 207 -27.78 32.84 -1.92
N TYR A 208 -27.22 31.80 -1.34
CA TYR A 208 -27.24 31.53 0.11
C TYR A 208 -25.93 31.96 0.73
N LYS A 209 -26.01 32.62 1.89
CA LYS A 209 -24.85 33.05 2.68
C LYS A 209 -24.60 31.99 3.76
N ILE A 210 -23.61 31.16 3.58
CA ILE A 210 -23.31 30.04 4.48
C ILE A 210 -22.19 30.45 5.44
N PRO A 211 -22.46 30.58 6.73
CA PRO A 211 -21.45 30.90 7.73
C PRO A 211 -20.54 29.69 7.92
N TYR A 212 -19.23 29.90 7.96
CA TYR A 212 -18.26 28.87 8.32
C TYR A 212 -17.32 29.39 9.41
N LYS A 213 -16.83 28.43 10.21
CA LYS A 213 -15.84 28.70 11.23
C LYS A 213 -14.79 27.60 11.18
N ALA A 214 -13.53 27.97 10.96
CA ALA A 214 -12.38 27.10 10.99
C ALA A 214 -11.36 27.61 12.02
N ILE A 215 -10.33 26.81 12.30
CA ILE A 215 -9.28 27.20 13.26
C ILE A 215 -8.57 28.45 12.72
N GLY A 216 -8.74 29.57 13.44
CA GLY A 216 -8.10 30.85 13.12
C GLY A 216 -8.81 31.69 12.07
N CYS A 217 -9.94 31.27 11.50
CA CYS A 217 -10.73 32.09 10.57
C CYS A 217 -12.22 31.78 10.66
N GLU A 218 -13.02 32.82 10.41
CA GLU A 218 -14.48 32.72 10.28
C GLU A 218 -14.92 33.61 9.11
N GLY A 219 -16.01 33.23 8.45
CA GLY A 219 -16.47 33.98 7.29
C GLY A 219 -17.76 33.41 6.71
N TYR A 220 -18.03 33.79 5.48
CA TYR A 220 -19.21 33.35 4.75
C TYR A 220 -18.85 32.86 3.37
N LEU A 221 -19.41 31.73 2.98
CA LEU A 221 -19.33 31.22 1.61
C LEU A 221 -20.61 31.59 0.84
N LYS A 222 -20.44 31.91 -0.44
CA LYS A 222 -21.56 32.11 -1.37
C LYS A 222 -21.99 30.75 -1.91
N GLY A 223 -23.22 30.34 -1.67
CA GLY A 223 -23.75 29.03 -2.06
C GLY A 223 -24.91 29.15 -3.05
N ILE A 224 -25.07 28.16 -3.90
CA ILE A 224 -26.14 28.02 -4.89
C ILE A 224 -26.89 26.71 -4.58
N LYS A 225 -28.23 26.78 -4.50
CA LYS A 225 -29.04 25.58 -4.29
C LYS A 225 -29.11 24.73 -5.56
N VAL A 226 -28.80 23.43 -5.42
CA VAL A 226 -28.84 22.45 -6.50
C VAL A 226 -29.79 21.32 -6.12
N LYS A 227 -30.73 21.02 -7.03
CA LYS A 227 -31.79 20.01 -6.79
C LYS A 227 -31.31 18.56 -6.99
N SER A 228 -30.34 18.35 -7.88
CA SER A 228 -29.86 17.01 -8.20
C SER A 228 -28.33 16.98 -8.14
N ILE A 229 -27.84 16.39 -7.09
CA ILE A 229 -26.41 16.10 -6.85
C ILE A 229 -26.30 14.60 -6.67
N GLN A 230 -25.52 13.95 -7.53
CA GLN A 230 -25.29 12.51 -7.49
C GLN A 230 -23.87 12.22 -7.04
N ILE A 231 -23.75 11.32 -6.05
CA ILE A 231 -22.46 10.78 -5.59
C ILE A 231 -22.37 9.33 -6.04
N LYS A 232 -21.27 8.98 -6.68
CA LYS A 232 -20.97 7.62 -7.11
C LYS A 232 -19.64 7.13 -6.55
N LYS A 233 -19.66 5.86 -6.04
CA LYS A 233 -18.45 5.12 -5.68
C LYS A 233 -18.68 3.61 -5.86
N GLY A 234 -18.03 3.00 -6.84
CA GLY A 234 -18.32 1.61 -7.22
C GLY A 234 -19.80 1.42 -7.55
N ASP A 235 -20.48 0.52 -6.81
CA ASP A 235 -21.92 0.23 -6.97
C ASP A 235 -22.81 1.19 -6.19
N MET A 236 -22.25 2.01 -5.30
CA MET A 236 -23.00 3.00 -4.52
C MET A 236 -23.34 4.20 -5.40
N LEU A 237 -24.64 4.50 -5.52
CA LEU A 237 -25.16 5.71 -6.15
C LEU A 237 -26.16 6.35 -5.17
N LYS A 238 -25.96 7.61 -4.82
CA LYS A 238 -26.86 8.39 -3.97
C LYS A 238 -27.15 9.74 -4.62
N GLU A 239 -28.41 10.12 -4.65
CA GLU A 239 -28.85 11.43 -5.14
C GLU A 239 -29.48 12.22 -4.01
N PHE A 240 -29.22 13.54 -3.95
CA PHE A 240 -29.73 14.44 -2.91
C PHE A 240 -29.76 15.88 -3.39
N GLU A 241 -30.51 16.71 -2.65
CA GLU A 241 -30.47 18.19 -2.74
C GLU A 241 -29.37 18.77 -1.84
N GLY A 242 -28.67 19.79 -2.29
CA GLY A 242 -27.64 20.43 -1.49
C GLY A 242 -27.34 21.86 -1.94
N ILE A 243 -26.45 22.50 -1.18
CA ILE A 243 -25.90 23.80 -1.50
C ILE A 243 -24.46 23.63 -2.01
N VAL A 244 -24.18 24.14 -3.19
CA VAL A 244 -22.82 24.22 -3.74
C VAL A 244 -22.20 25.54 -3.36
N CYS A 245 -21.14 25.51 -2.56
CA CYS A 245 -20.38 26.67 -2.12
C CYS A 245 -19.09 26.77 -2.92
N LEU A 246 -18.83 27.94 -3.51
CA LEU A 246 -17.64 28.16 -4.30
C LEU A 246 -16.50 28.69 -3.42
N CYS A 247 -15.32 28.09 -3.57
CA CYS A 247 -14.09 28.49 -2.88
C CYS A 247 -13.05 28.94 -3.91
N ASP A 248 -12.39 30.04 -3.66
CA ASP A 248 -11.31 30.53 -4.52
C ASP A 248 -9.97 29.82 -4.23
N GLU A 249 -9.85 29.17 -3.07
CA GLU A 249 -8.66 28.44 -2.69
C GLU A 249 -8.63 27.02 -3.27
N LYS A 250 -7.41 26.52 -3.47
CA LYS A 250 -7.16 25.17 -3.92
C LYS A 250 -7.33 24.17 -2.78
N LEU A 251 -8.23 23.19 -2.93
CA LEU A 251 -8.58 22.22 -1.89
C LEU A 251 -7.60 21.04 -1.79
N SER A 252 -6.99 20.63 -2.91
CA SER A 252 -5.99 19.56 -2.95
C SER A 252 -4.69 20.04 -3.59
N LYS A 253 -3.55 19.83 -2.90
CA LYS A 253 -2.23 20.21 -3.44
C LYS A 253 -1.88 19.42 -4.71
N GLU A 254 -2.25 18.13 -4.73
CA GLU A 254 -1.94 17.19 -5.83
C GLU A 254 -3.05 17.04 -6.87
N ASN A 255 -4.13 17.86 -6.78
CA ASN A 255 -5.32 17.79 -7.64
C ASN A 255 -6.03 16.43 -7.62
N GLU A 256 -5.99 15.72 -6.51
CA GLU A 256 -6.69 14.44 -6.37
C GLU A 256 -8.21 14.62 -6.29
N PHE A 257 -8.66 15.76 -5.75
CA PHE A 257 -10.06 16.16 -5.67
C PHE A 257 -10.18 17.69 -5.77
N ASN A 258 -11.35 18.16 -6.17
CA ASN A 258 -11.66 19.59 -6.33
C ASN A 258 -12.95 19.99 -5.60
N ALA A 259 -13.49 19.09 -4.79
CA ALA A 259 -14.63 19.35 -3.94
C ALA A 259 -14.51 18.67 -2.57
N LEU A 260 -15.13 19.26 -1.55
CA LEU A 260 -15.28 18.68 -0.22
C LEU A 260 -16.75 18.40 0.06
N LEU A 261 -17.06 17.14 0.39
CA LEU A 261 -18.37 16.71 0.83
C LEU A 261 -18.48 16.85 2.35
N SER A 262 -19.61 17.34 2.83
CA SER A 262 -19.89 17.34 4.26
C SER A 262 -20.31 15.95 4.75
N ARG A 263 -20.06 15.66 6.04
CA ARG A 263 -20.44 14.42 6.70
C ARG A 263 -21.93 14.07 6.55
N GLY A 264 -22.79 15.08 6.47
CA GLY A 264 -24.24 14.91 6.37
C GLY A 264 -24.75 14.46 5.00
N VAL A 265 -23.86 14.20 4.04
CA VAL A 265 -24.22 13.80 2.68
C VAL A 265 -24.29 12.26 2.52
N LEU A 266 -23.55 11.51 3.29
CA LEU A 266 -23.60 10.04 3.36
C LEU A 266 -24.50 9.60 4.52
#